data_232699212b8c1a4566bcd92f3b44bef5
#
_entry.id   232699212b8c1a4566bcd92f3b44bef5
#
_cell.length_a   1.000
_cell.length_b   1.000
_cell.length_c   1.000
_cell.angle_alpha   90.00
_cell.angle_beta   90.00
_cell.angle_gamma   90.00
#
_symmetry.space_group_name_H-M   'P 1'
#
loop_
_entity.id
_entity.type
_entity.pdbx_description
1 polymer ?
#
loop_
_entity_poly.entity_id
_entity_poly.type
_entity_poly.pdbx_seq_one_letter_code
_entity_poly.pdbx_strand_id
1 'polypeptide(L)'
;MNDLEFARIGLIHNPDILIVEIGGTVGDIEGLPFIESIRQFRSEIPREDSMSIHVTLLPYLPTSGELKTKPSQHSVNVLRSYGIQPEMLVLRTQVPIGKSEKDKLALFCSVHRDNVIECKDMDSIYEVPLYLEKQGITKQVLKTLCLEEKQADLTKWEELVYNIKNPKKEITIALAGKYTELNDAYISVVESLKHAGFKNSTKINIKWIASEDIISDEDVKMHLNDVDGVVVPGGFGVRGIEGKLKVVQYARENNIP
;
A
#
# COMPACT_ATOMS: atom_id res chain seq x y z
N MET A 1 -23.31 -7.11 -15.16
CA MET A 1 -22.06 -7.85 -15.33
C MET A 1 -21.70 -8.34 -13.95
N ASN A 2 -21.68 -9.65 -13.73
CA ASN A 2 -21.39 -10.21 -12.41
C ASN A 2 -19.95 -9.86 -12.03
N ASP A 3 -19.72 -9.30 -10.83
CA ASP A 3 -18.37 -8.93 -10.32
C ASP A 3 -17.42 -10.14 -10.28
N LEU A 4 -18.00 -11.36 -10.31
CA LEU A 4 -17.27 -12.63 -10.53
C LEU A 4 -16.65 -12.76 -11.94
N GLU A 5 -17.13 -12.02 -12.95
CA GLU A 5 -16.48 -11.99 -14.25
C GLU A 5 -15.13 -11.26 -14.22
N PHE A 6 -14.95 -10.28 -13.32
CA PHE A 6 -13.64 -9.68 -13.10
C PHE A 6 -12.65 -10.68 -12.49
N ALA A 7 -13.08 -11.51 -11.56
CA ALA A 7 -12.26 -12.62 -11.04
C ALA A 7 -11.94 -13.63 -12.17
N ARG A 8 -12.87 -13.88 -13.09
CA ARG A 8 -12.65 -14.72 -14.28
C ARG A 8 -11.71 -14.09 -15.32
N ILE A 9 -11.63 -12.76 -15.42
CA ILE A 9 -10.66 -12.08 -16.31
C ILE A 9 -9.22 -12.33 -15.83
N GLY A 10 -8.99 -12.43 -14.52
CA GLY A 10 -7.72 -12.92 -13.98
C GLY A 10 -7.35 -14.33 -14.46
N LEU A 11 -8.35 -15.17 -14.77
CA LEU A 11 -8.17 -16.54 -15.27
C LEU A 11 -7.75 -16.62 -16.76
N ILE A 12 -7.73 -15.52 -17.51
CA ILE A 12 -7.19 -15.50 -18.89
C ILE A 12 -5.72 -15.97 -18.91
N HIS A 13 -4.99 -15.74 -17.80
CA HIS A 13 -3.59 -16.16 -17.64
C HIS A 13 -3.42 -17.46 -16.86
N ASN A 14 -4.52 -18.10 -16.43
CA ASN A 14 -4.53 -19.32 -15.62
C ASN A 14 -3.49 -19.32 -14.47
N PRO A 15 -3.57 -18.33 -13.56
CA PRO A 15 -2.62 -18.22 -12.46
C PRO A 15 -2.86 -19.35 -11.46
N ASP A 16 -1.79 -19.83 -10.79
CA ASP A 16 -1.92 -20.79 -9.70
C ASP A 16 -2.61 -20.19 -8.48
N ILE A 17 -2.43 -18.88 -8.25
CA ILE A 17 -3.03 -18.13 -7.14
C ILE A 17 -3.55 -16.79 -7.68
N LEU A 18 -4.80 -16.49 -7.37
CA LEU A 18 -5.42 -15.19 -7.63
C LEU A 18 -5.65 -14.47 -6.30
N ILE A 19 -5.11 -13.26 -6.17
CA ILE A 19 -5.35 -12.39 -5.01
C ILE A 19 -6.36 -11.32 -5.40
N VAL A 20 -7.48 -11.27 -4.68
CA VAL A 20 -8.52 -10.24 -4.85
C VAL A 20 -8.55 -9.37 -3.60
N GLU A 21 -8.42 -8.07 -3.78
CA GLU A 21 -8.49 -7.08 -2.71
C GLU A 21 -9.81 -6.32 -2.78
N ILE A 22 -10.48 -6.18 -1.62
CA ILE A 22 -11.64 -5.30 -1.46
C ILE A 22 -11.24 -4.18 -0.53
N GLY A 23 -11.23 -2.96 -1.04
CA GLY A 23 -10.97 -1.76 -0.27
C GLY A 23 -12.14 -1.33 0.61
N GLY A 24 -11.88 -0.37 1.49
CA GLY A 24 -12.85 0.19 2.40
C GLY A 24 -13.01 -0.59 3.71
N THR A 25 -13.87 -0.06 4.57
CA THR A 25 -14.16 -0.66 5.89
C THR A 25 -15.27 -1.70 5.74
N VAL A 26 -15.09 -2.88 6.33
CA VAL A 26 -16.14 -3.89 6.38
C VAL A 26 -17.37 -3.33 7.11
N GLY A 27 -18.48 -3.30 6.40
CA GLY A 27 -19.75 -2.72 6.86
C GLY A 27 -20.16 -1.45 6.11
N ASP A 28 -19.29 -0.87 5.33
CA ASP A 28 -19.62 0.27 4.46
C ASP A 28 -20.52 -0.20 3.30
N ILE A 29 -21.51 0.63 2.96
CA ILE A 29 -22.55 0.28 1.97
C ILE A 29 -21.96 -0.08 0.62
N GLU A 30 -20.95 0.65 0.17
CA GLU A 30 -20.28 0.45 -1.12
C GLU A 30 -19.54 -0.89 -1.23
N GLY A 31 -19.08 -1.45 -0.10
CA GLY A 31 -18.37 -2.73 -0.04
C GLY A 31 -19.30 -3.96 -0.06
N LEU A 32 -20.56 -3.80 0.32
CA LEU A 32 -21.50 -4.92 0.52
C LEU A 32 -21.70 -5.81 -0.72
N PRO A 33 -21.89 -5.30 -1.94
CA PRO A 33 -22.07 -6.14 -3.12
C PRO A 33 -20.84 -7.04 -3.39
N PHE A 34 -19.64 -6.53 -3.15
CA PHE A 34 -18.41 -7.30 -3.33
C PHE A 34 -18.26 -8.40 -2.27
N ILE A 35 -18.56 -8.08 -1.01
CA ILE A 35 -18.53 -9.04 0.09
C ILE A 35 -19.53 -10.16 -0.15
N GLU A 36 -20.75 -9.83 -0.59
CA GLU A 36 -21.78 -10.83 -0.92
C GLU A 36 -21.36 -11.70 -2.11
N SER A 37 -20.78 -11.12 -3.16
CA SER A 37 -20.27 -11.88 -4.31
C SER A 37 -19.20 -12.88 -3.88
N ILE A 38 -18.28 -12.49 -2.99
CA ILE A 38 -17.24 -13.39 -2.45
C ILE A 38 -17.88 -14.49 -1.59
N ARG A 39 -18.86 -14.15 -0.75
CA ARG A 39 -19.57 -15.14 0.06
C ARG A 39 -20.20 -16.22 -0.81
N GLN A 40 -20.90 -15.81 -1.90
CA GLN A 40 -21.51 -16.75 -2.85
C GLN A 40 -20.44 -17.59 -3.55
N PHE A 41 -19.42 -16.96 -4.10
CA PHE A 41 -18.31 -17.66 -4.76
C PHE A 41 -17.68 -18.72 -3.86
N ARG A 42 -17.37 -18.37 -2.61
CA ARG A 42 -16.78 -19.31 -1.63
C ARG A 42 -17.71 -20.47 -1.26
N SER A 43 -19.02 -20.32 -1.46
CA SER A 43 -19.99 -21.42 -1.26
C SER A 43 -20.04 -22.41 -2.42
N GLU A 44 -19.51 -22.03 -3.59
CA GLU A 44 -19.51 -22.82 -4.82
C GLU A 44 -18.23 -23.60 -5.06
N ILE A 45 -17.15 -23.26 -4.33
CA ILE A 45 -15.84 -23.89 -4.50
C ILE A 45 -15.41 -24.66 -3.24
N PRO A 46 -14.47 -25.63 -3.34
CA PRO A 46 -13.90 -26.28 -2.18
C PRO A 46 -13.28 -25.29 -1.21
N ARG A 47 -13.30 -25.62 0.07
CA ARG A 47 -12.76 -24.72 1.12
C ARG A 47 -11.26 -24.48 0.98
N GLU A 48 -10.54 -25.48 0.52
CA GLU A 48 -9.10 -25.45 0.24
C GLU A 48 -8.73 -24.56 -0.94
N ASP A 49 -9.68 -24.22 -1.81
CA ASP A 49 -9.44 -23.38 -3.00
C ASP A 49 -9.64 -21.88 -2.71
N SER A 50 -9.99 -21.52 -1.48
CA SER A 50 -10.13 -20.11 -1.11
C SER A 50 -9.72 -19.82 0.32
N MET A 51 -9.16 -18.64 0.54
CA MET A 51 -8.79 -18.13 1.86
C MET A 51 -9.20 -16.67 2.00
N SER A 52 -9.79 -16.33 3.14
CA SER A 52 -10.08 -14.93 3.50
C SER A 52 -9.04 -14.41 4.48
N ILE A 53 -8.34 -13.37 4.09
CA ILE A 53 -7.39 -12.64 4.94
C ILE A 53 -8.04 -11.31 5.31
N HIS A 54 -8.28 -11.09 6.59
CA HIS A 54 -8.88 -9.83 7.08
C HIS A 54 -7.80 -8.89 7.59
N VAL A 55 -7.64 -7.76 6.90
CA VAL A 55 -6.73 -6.69 7.32
C VAL A 55 -7.50 -5.71 8.18
N THR A 56 -7.01 -5.44 9.40
CA THR A 56 -7.69 -4.54 10.33
C THR A 56 -6.69 -3.73 11.15
N LEU A 57 -7.11 -2.56 11.62
CA LEU A 57 -6.32 -1.72 12.50
C LEU A 57 -6.41 -2.22 13.95
N LEU A 58 -5.26 -2.35 14.59
CA LEU A 58 -5.13 -2.57 16.02
C LEU A 58 -4.60 -1.29 16.69
N PRO A 59 -5.49 -0.40 17.17
CA PRO A 59 -5.11 0.91 17.67
C PRO A 59 -4.25 0.81 18.92
N TYR A 60 -3.19 1.59 18.97
CA TYR A 60 -2.42 1.86 20.17
C TYR A 60 -2.87 3.18 20.81
N LEU A 61 -3.15 3.17 22.10
CA LEU A 61 -3.50 4.36 22.87
C LEU A 61 -2.28 4.82 23.68
N PRO A 62 -1.57 5.88 23.25
CA PRO A 62 -0.37 6.36 23.96
C PRO A 62 -0.65 6.73 25.41
N THR A 63 -1.84 7.26 25.72
CA THR A 63 -2.24 7.69 27.07
C THR A 63 -2.33 6.54 28.07
N SER A 64 -2.68 5.33 27.64
CA SER A 64 -2.76 4.14 28.50
C SER A 64 -1.64 3.12 28.24
N GLY A 65 -0.84 3.31 27.19
CA GLY A 65 0.20 2.36 26.80
C GLY A 65 -0.35 1.02 26.31
N GLU A 66 -1.59 0.97 25.81
CA GLU A 66 -2.30 -0.28 25.49
C GLU A 66 -2.72 -0.38 24.03
N LEU A 67 -2.64 -1.61 23.50
CA LEU A 67 -3.30 -2.00 22.26
C LEU A 67 -4.77 -2.34 22.51
N LYS A 68 -5.66 -1.80 21.69
CA LYS A 68 -7.12 -2.05 21.80
C LYS A 68 -7.58 -3.09 20.81
N THR A 69 -7.83 -4.31 21.28
CA THR A 69 -8.25 -5.45 20.45
C THR A 69 -9.73 -5.41 20.05
N LYS A 70 -10.58 -4.65 20.74
CA LYS A 70 -12.03 -4.61 20.46
C LYS A 70 -12.39 -4.10 19.07
N PRO A 71 -11.77 -3.07 18.49
CA PRO A 71 -12.09 -2.64 17.12
C PRO A 71 -11.88 -3.75 16.09
N SER A 72 -10.77 -4.49 16.19
CA SER A 72 -10.50 -5.62 15.29
C SER A 72 -11.50 -6.77 15.51
N GLN A 73 -11.86 -7.09 16.76
CA GLN A 73 -12.89 -8.07 17.06
C GLN A 73 -14.25 -7.67 16.47
N HIS A 74 -14.61 -6.38 16.59
CA HIS A 74 -15.86 -5.86 16.00
C HIS A 74 -15.86 -5.99 14.48
N SER A 75 -14.78 -5.58 13.82
CA SER A 75 -14.63 -5.69 12.37
C SER A 75 -14.79 -7.14 11.87
N VAL A 76 -14.17 -8.11 12.56
CA VAL A 76 -14.37 -9.54 12.28
C VAL A 76 -15.81 -9.99 12.49
N ASN A 77 -16.47 -9.50 13.54
CA ASN A 77 -17.87 -9.86 13.81
C ASN A 77 -18.81 -9.33 12.73
N VAL A 78 -18.56 -8.13 12.21
CA VAL A 78 -19.30 -7.59 11.07
C VAL A 78 -19.09 -8.45 9.82
N LEU A 79 -17.86 -8.84 9.49
CA LEU A 79 -17.57 -9.73 8.36
C LEU A 79 -18.28 -11.08 8.50
N ARG A 80 -18.29 -11.64 9.71
CA ARG A 80 -19.04 -12.87 10.02
C ARG A 80 -20.53 -12.73 9.83
N SER A 81 -21.11 -11.58 10.17
CA SER A 81 -22.55 -11.33 9.96
C SER A 81 -22.94 -11.39 8.50
N TYR A 82 -21.98 -11.16 7.59
CA TYR A 82 -22.13 -11.36 6.14
C TYR A 82 -21.80 -12.79 5.68
N GLY A 83 -21.54 -13.72 6.62
CA GLY A 83 -21.30 -15.13 6.31
C GLY A 83 -19.87 -15.48 5.93
N ILE A 84 -18.90 -14.59 6.15
CA ILE A 84 -17.48 -14.85 5.88
C ILE A 84 -16.71 -14.95 7.20
N GLN A 85 -16.15 -16.13 7.49
CA GLN A 85 -15.17 -16.32 8.55
C GLN A 85 -13.78 -16.15 7.96
N PRO A 86 -12.96 -15.19 8.43
CA PRO A 86 -11.58 -15.08 7.96
C PRO A 86 -10.74 -16.24 8.53
N GLU A 87 -9.85 -16.78 7.71
CA GLU A 87 -8.86 -17.78 8.12
C GLU A 87 -7.59 -17.14 8.70
N MET A 88 -7.32 -15.87 8.35
CA MET A 88 -6.15 -15.13 8.81
C MET A 88 -6.51 -13.69 9.15
N LEU A 89 -5.83 -13.14 10.16
CA LEU A 89 -5.88 -11.72 10.51
C LEU A 89 -4.51 -11.10 10.23
N VAL A 90 -4.48 -9.99 9.51
CA VAL A 90 -3.31 -9.12 9.39
C VAL A 90 -3.60 -7.82 10.14
N LEU A 91 -2.87 -7.59 11.21
CA LEU A 91 -3.14 -6.54 12.19
C LEU A 91 -2.19 -5.37 11.97
N ARG A 92 -2.68 -4.29 11.37
CA ARG A 92 -1.91 -3.05 11.27
C ARG A 92 -1.79 -2.40 12.64
N THR A 93 -0.58 -2.05 13.02
CA THR A 93 -0.29 -1.50 14.35
C THR A 93 0.97 -0.63 14.35
N GLN A 94 1.03 0.33 15.26
CA GLN A 94 2.19 1.21 15.45
C GLN A 94 3.27 0.56 16.35
N VAL A 95 2.88 -0.36 17.20
CA VAL A 95 3.77 -1.01 18.16
C VAL A 95 3.68 -2.53 18.08
N PRO A 96 4.70 -3.28 18.53
CA PRO A 96 4.65 -4.74 18.53
C PRO A 96 3.47 -5.29 19.31
N ILE A 97 2.88 -6.38 18.82
CA ILE A 97 1.74 -7.05 19.45
C ILE A 97 2.27 -8.11 20.44
N GLY A 98 1.86 -8.01 21.69
CA GLY A 98 2.19 -8.99 22.72
C GLY A 98 1.51 -10.35 22.50
N LYS A 99 2.04 -11.37 23.18
CA LYS A 99 1.47 -12.73 23.16
C LYS A 99 0.02 -12.74 23.63
N SER A 100 -0.28 -12.00 24.69
CA SER A 100 -1.63 -11.89 25.29
C SER A 100 -2.66 -11.35 24.28
N GLU A 101 -2.30 -10.31 23.54
CA GLU A 101 -3.17 -9.69 22.54
C GLU A 101 -3.40 -10.62 21.35
N LYS A 102 -2.35 -11.33 20.89
CA LYS A 102 -2.49 -12.35 19.84
C LYS A 102 -3.40 -13.50 20.27
N ASP A 103 -3.20 -14.04 21.49
CA ASP A 103 -4.03 -15.12 22.05
C ASP A 103 -5.50 -14.68 22.17
N LYS A 104 -5.73 -13.45 22.65
CA LYS A 104 -7.06 -12.87 22.76
C LYS A 104 -7.75 -12.70 21.41
N LEU A 105 -7.05 -12.17 20.41
CA LEU A 105 -7.60 -12.02 19.08
C LEU A 105 -7.87 -13.36 18.40
N ALA A 106 -6.96 -14.32 18.52
CA ALA A 106 -7.19 -15.68 18.03
C ALA A 106 -8.48 -16.29 18.60
N LEU A 107 -8.67 -16.18 19.92
CA LEU A 107 -9.87 -16.70 20.61
C LEU A 107 -11.15 -15.99 20.15
N PHE A 108 -11.21 -14.66 20.23
CA PHE A 108 -12.44 -13.90 19.96
C PHE A 108 -12.79 -13.82 18.48
N CYS A 109 -11.78 -13.90 17.59
CA CYS A 109 -11.99 -13.92 16.15
C CYS A 109 -12.09 -15.34 15.59
N SER A 110 -11.94 -16.39 16.40
CA SER A 110 -11.95 -17.81 16.01
C SER A 110 -10.99 -18.09 14.84
N VAL A 111 -9.79 -17.56 14.96
CA VAL A 111 -8.68 -17.74 14.01
C VAL A 111 -7.56 -18.51 14.71
N HIS A 112 -6.88 -19.40 13.99
CA HIS A 112 -5.73 -20.09 14.57
C HIS A 112 -4.68 -19.06 14.99
N ARG A 113 -4.01 -19.29 16.12
CA ARG A 113 -3.04 -18.34 16.68
C ARG A 113 -1.92 -17.98 15.68
N ASP A 114 -1.43 -18.97 14.93
CA ASP A 114 -0.36 -18.75 13.94
C ASP A 114 -0.84 -17.95 12.73
N ASN A 115 -2.14 -17.79 12.56
CA ASN A 115 -2.76 -16.97 11.53
C ASN A 115 -3.09 -15.54 12.01
N VAL A 116 -2.64 -15.17 13.23
CA VAL A 116 -2.71 -13.79 13.73
C VAL A 116 -1.39 -13.10 13.45
N ILE A 117 -1.31 -12.43 12.32
CA ILE A 117 -0.10 -11.82 11.76
C ILE A 117 -0.06 -10.34 12.13
N GLU A 118 1.07 -9.91 12.64
CA GLU A 118 1.34 -8.50 12.90
C GLU A 118 1.84 -7.80 11.63
N CYS A 119 1.29 -6.63 11.33
CA CYS A 119 1.78 -5.73 10.29
C CYS A 119 2.09 -4.38 10.92
N LYS A 120 3.25 -4.31 11.56
CA LYS A 120 3.72 -3.07 12.19
C LYS A 120 4.04 -2.01 11.15
N ASP A 121 3.75 -0.74 11.46
CA ASP A 121 4.16 0.39 10.62
C ASP A 121 5.68 0.40 10.45
N MET A 122 6.13 0.58 9.21
CA MET A 122 7.53 0.56 8.80
C MET A 122 7.91 1.90 8.17
N ASP A 123 9.20 2.22 8.17
CA ASP A 123 9.73 3.43 7.52
C ASP A 123 9.48 3.40 5.99
N SER A 124 9.45 2.20 5.43
CA SER A 124 9.13 1.98 4.02
C SER A 124 8.13 0.83 3.86
N ILE A 125 7.11 1.04 3.03
CA ILE A 125 6.12 -0.01 2.68
C ILE A 125 6.80 -1.23 2.04
N TYR A 126 7.95 -1.07 1.43
CA TYR A 126 8.74 -2.14 0.81
C TYR A 126 9.38 -3.09 1.85
N GLU A 127 9.41 -2.74 3.13
CA GLU A 127 9.83 -3.63 4.22
C GLU A 127 8.73 -4.61 4.64
N VAL A 128 7.47 -4.26 4.38
CA VAL A 128 6.31 -5.04 4.84
C VAL A 128 6.34 -6.50 4.37
N PRO A 129 6.63 -6.83 3.09
CA PRO A 129 6.70 -8.22 2.65
C PRO A 129 7.72 -9.05 3.45
N LEU A 130 8.92 -8.49 3.70
CA LEU A 130 9.96 -9.15 4.50
C LEU A 130 9.52 -9.37 5.94
N TYR A 131 8.80 -8.39 6.49
CA TYR A 131 8.30 -8.47 7.86
C TYR A 131 7.21 -9.52 8.02
N LEU A 132 6.29 -9.59 7.08
CA LEU A 132 5.21 -10.58 7.06
C LEU A 132 5.78 -12.00 6.87
N GLU A 133 6.76 -12.18 5.97
CA GLU A 133 7.40 -13.48 5.75
C GLU A 133 8.12 -13.99 6.98
N LYS A 134 8.83 -13.13 7.73
CA LYS A 134 9.46 -13.50 9.01
C LYS A 134 8.48 -14.04 10.06
N GLN A 135 7.19 -13.72 9.93
CA GLN A 135 6.13 -14.26 10.78
C GLN A 135 5.50 -15.53 10.21
N GLY A 136 5.95 -15.98 9.02
CA GLY A 136 5.52 -17.21 8.38
C GLY A 136 4.19 -17.08 7.64
N ILE A 137 3.86 -15.89 7.11
CA ILE A 137 2.59 -15.68 6.39
C ILE A 137 2.46 -16.64 5.21
N THR A 138 3.50 -16.79 4.38
CA THR A 138 3.51 -17.70 3.21
C THR A 138 3.24 -19.13 3.63
N LYS A 139 3.91 -19.60 4.68
CA LYS A 139 3.69 -20.95 5.22
C LYS A 139 2.23 -21.17 5.64
N GLN A 140 1.62 -20.23 6.32
CA GLN A 140 0.24 -20.35 6.78
C GLN A 140 -0.76 -20.28 5.61
N VAL A 141 -0.50 -19.46 4.59
CA VAL A 141 -1.32 -19.41 3.37
C VAL A 141 -1.25 -20.74 2.63
N LEU A 142 -0.05 -21.26 2.33
CA LEU A 142 0.12 -22.54 1.64
C LEU A 142 -0.53 -23.69 2.41
N LYS A 143 -0.38 -23.72 3.74
CA LYS A 143 -1.04 -24.71 4.60
C LYS A 143 -2.57 -24.61 4.52
N THR A 144 -3.13 -23.41 4.56
CA THR A 144 -4.59 -23.20 4.52
C THR A 144 -5.18 -23.59 3.17
N LEU A 145 -4.46 -23.34 2.09
CA LEU A 145 -4.86 -23.68 0.72
C LEU A 145 -4.41 -25.11 0.30
N CYS A 146 -3.93 -25.93 1.23
CA CYS A 146 -3.44 -27.29 0.96
C CYS A 146 -2.40 -27.38 -0.19
N LEU A 147 -1.63 -26.30 -0.38
CA LEU A 147 -0.56 -26.23 -1.38
C LEU A 147 0.76 -26.76 -0.82
N GLU A 148 1.64 -27.20 -1.74
CA GLU A 148 2.99 -27.65 -1.37
C GLU A 148 3.76 -26.51 -0.67
N GLU A 149 4.37 -26.82 0.49
CA GLU A 149 5.18 -25.85 1.22
C GLU A 149 6.44 -25.53 0.43
N LYS A 150 6.57 -24.26 0.01
CA LYS A 150 7.75 -23.72 -0.68
C LYS A 150 8.26 -22.51 0.08
N GLN A 151 9.58 -22.41 0.18
CA GLN A 151 10.21 -21.23 0.74
C GLN A 151 10.26 -20.11 -0.32
N ALA A 152 9.84 -18.92 0.07
CA ALA A 152 9.93 -17.76 -0.83
C ALA A 152 11.40 -17.34 -1.01
N ASP A 153 11.82 -17.11 -2.25
CA ASP A 153 13.09 -16.45 -2.55
C ASP A 153 12.89 -14.93 -2.56
N LEU A 154 13.28 -14.29 -1.50
CA LEU A 154 13.16 -12.83 -1.31
C LEU A 154 14.49 -12.10 -1.51
N THR A 155 15.51 -12.74 -2.04
CA THR A 155 16.87 -12.16 -2.19
C THR A 155 16.84 -10.83 -2.94
N LYS A 156 16.12 -10.72 -4.06
CA LYS A 156 15.99 -9.48 -4.83
C LYS A 156 15.21 -8.41 -4.06
N TRP A 157 14.25 -8.82 -3.24
CA TRP A 157 13.47 -7.90 -2.43
C TRP A 157 14.27 -7.36 -1.24
N GLU A 158 15.11 -8.21 -0.64
CA GLU A 158 16.05 -7.81 0.42
C GLU A 158 17.08 -6.80 -0.12
N GLU A 159 17.60 -7.04 -1.33
CA GLU A 159 18.50 -6.09 -2.00
C GLU A 159 17.81 -4.74 -2.26
N LEU A 160 16.55 -4.76 -2.73
CA LEU A 160 15.75 -3.54 -2.91
C LEU A 160 15.62 -2.76 -1.60
N VAL A 161 15.20 -3.43 -0.52
CA VAL A 161 15.03 -2.79 0.80
C VAL A 161 16.38 -2.27 1.33
N TYR A 162 17.47 -3.01 1.13
CA TYR A 162 18.80 -2.55 1.47
C TYR A 162 19.17 -1.24 0.75
N ASN A 163 18.92 -1.16 -0.55
CA ASN A 163 19.19 0.05 -1.35
C ASN A 163 18.34 1.25 -0.92
N ILE A 164 17.06 1.01 -0.54
CA ILE A 164 16.18 2.05 0.00
C ILE A 164 16.75 2.63 1.31
N LYS A 165 17.24 1.76 2.19
CA LYS A 165 17.76 2.17 3.51
C LYS A 165 19.17 2.75 3.47
N ASN A 166 19.94 2.41 2.44
CA ASN A 166 21.33 2.80 2.31
C ASN A 166 21.62 3.52 0.97
N PRO A 167 20.97 4.66 0.71
CA PRO A 167 21.20 5.41 -0.51
C PRO A 167 22.62 5.96 -0.52
N LYS A 168 23.29 5.91 -1.69
CA LYS A 168 24.63 6.45 -1.90
C LYS A 168 24.63 7.92 -2.30
N LYS A 169 23.48 8.41 -2.77
CA LYS A 169 23.26 9.77 -3.25
C LYS A 169 21.90 10.26 -2.77
N GLU A 170 21.76 11.55 -2.79
CA GLU A 170 20.48 12.23 -2.56
C GLU A 170 20.34 13.31 -3.63
N ILE A 171 19.16 13.38 -4.25
CA ILE A 171 18.82 14.41 -5.23
C ILE A 171 17.44 14.96 -4.94
N THR A 172 17.22 16.19 -5.37
CA THR A 172 15.94 16.88 -5.26
C THR A 172 15.31 17.05 -6.63
N ILE A 173 14.10 16.50 -6.80
CA ILE A 173 13.30 16.66 -8.02
C ILE A 173 12.12 17.58 -7.72
N ALA A 174 12.03 18.68 -8.46
CA ALA A 174 10.87 19.53 -8.43
C ALA A 174 9.69 18.87 -9.17
N LEU A 175 8.52 18.87 -8.56
CA LEU A 175 7.27 18.44 -9.18
C LEU A 175 6.36 19.65 -9.31
N ALA A 176 6.33 20.27 -10.51
CA ALA A 176 5.57 21.48 -10.78
C ALA A 176 4.18 21.12 -11.34
N GLY A 177 3.19 21.07 -10.46
CA GLY A 177 1.85 20.57 -10.76
C GLY A 177 0.72 21.50 -10.33
N LYS A 178 -0.51 21.09 -10.63
CA LYS A 178 -1.75 21.79 -10.24
C LYS A 178 -2.33 21.31 -8.90
N TYR A 179 -2.08 20.06 -8.55
CA TYR A 179 -2.74 19.35 -7.44
C TYR A 179 -1.76 19.05 -6.30
N THR A 180 -0.87 20.00 -6.02
CA THR A 180 0.23 19.82 -5.07
C THR A 180 -0.21 19.82 -3.60
N GLU A 181 -1.40 20.31 -3.30
CA GLU A 181 -2.03 20.24 -1.96
C GLU A 181 -2.48 18.80 -1.62
N LEU A 182 -2.80 18.00 -2.64
CA LEU A 182 -3.22 16.60 -2.50
C LEU A 182 -2.10 15.69 -3.00
N ASN A 183 -1.22 15.26 -2.11
CA ASN A 183 -0.08 14.41 -2.46
C ASN A 183 -0.47 13.15 -3.24
N ASP A 184 -1.66 12.60 -2.98
CA ASP A 184 -2.18 11.41 -3.66
C ASP A 184 -2.48 11.64 -5.15
N ALA A 185 -2.72 12.88 -5.58
CA ALA A 185 -2.99 13.18 -6.98
C ALA A 185 -1.81 12.83 -7.91
N TYR A 186 -0.60 12.81 -7.37
CA TYR A 186 0.63 12.48 -8.10
C TYR A 186 1.36 11.25 -7.56
N ILE A 187 0.67 10.39 -6.81
CA ILE A 187 1.28 9.24 -6.15
C ILE A 187 2.05 8.34 -7.14
N SER A 188 1.48 8.09 -8.33
CA SER A 188 2.14 7.27 -9.36
C SER A 188 3.43 7.90 -9.89
N VAL A 189 3.46 9.23 -10.02
CA VAL A 189 4.66 9.97 -10.46
C VAL A 189 5.73 9.89 -9.38
N VAL A 190 5.36 10.17 -8.14
CA VAL A 190 6.25 10.12 -6.97
C VAL A 190 6.84 8.72 -6.79
N GLU A 191 6.00 7.68 -6.84
CA GLU A 191 6.48 6.29 -6.72
C GLU A 191 7.38 5.89 -7.89
N SER A 192 7.09 6.35 -9.12
CA SER A 192 7.97 6.10 -10.27
C SER A 192 9.36 6.72 -10.09
N LEU A 193 9.42 7.96 -9.56
CA LEU A 193 10.67 8.62 -9.23
C LEU A 193 11.43 7.88 -8.12
N LYS A 194 10.73 7.48 -7.06
CA LYS A 194 11.32 6.67 -5.99
C LYS A 194 11.88 5.35 -6.51
N HIS A 195 11.13 4.62 -7.36
CA HIS A 195 11.58 3.37 -7.96
C HIS A 195 12.86 3.56 -8.79
N ALA A 196 12.92 4.64 -9.57
CA ALA A 196 14.14 5.01 -10.29
C ALA A 196 15.29 5.28 -9.33
N GLY A 197 15.02 5.99 -8.23
CA GLY A 197 15.97 6.24 -7.15
C GLY A 197 16.48 4.93 -6.52
N PHE A 198 15.62 4.00 -6.18
CA PHE A 198 15.97 2.69 -5.60
C PHE A 198 16.91 1.91 -6.51
N LYS A 199 16.62 1.87 -7.81
CA LYS A 199 17.46 1.22 -8.81
C LYS A 199 18.87 1.83 -8.89
N ASN A 200 18.99 3.13 -8.65
CA ASN A 200 20.24 3.88 -8.73
C ASN A 200 20.89 4.14 -7.35
N SER A 201 20.42 3.48 -6.28
CA SER A 201 20.87 3.71 -4.90
C SER A 201 20.86 5.19 -4.53
N THR A 202 19.81 5.91 -4.95
CA THR A 202 19.66 7.36 -4.80
C THR A 202 18.36 7.66 -4.07
N LYS A 203 18.43 8.45 -3.00
CA LYS A 203 17.24 8.98 -2.33
C LYS A 203 16.70 10.16 -3.14
N ILE A 204 15.40 10.11 -3.44
CA ILE A 204 14.70 11.19 -4.14
C ILE A 204 13.91 12.02 -3.13
N ASN A 205 14.24 13.29 -3.05
CA ASN A 205 13.44 14.30 -2.36
C ASN A 205 12.52 14.97 -3.37
N ILE A 206 11.23 15.06 -3.07
CA ILE A 206 10.26 15.73 -3.92
C ILE A 206 10.04 17.15 -3.39
N LYS A 207 10.35 18.14 -4.23
CA LYS A 207 10.03 19.54 -3.98
C LYS A 207 8.74 19.88 -4.72
N TRP A 208 7.66 20.03 -3.98
CA TRP A 208 6.35 20.35 -4.52
C TRP A 208 6.29 21.81 -4.91
N ILE A 209 5.83 22.10 -6.13
CA ILE A 209 5.65 23.46 -6.66
C ILE A 209 4.25 23.58 -7.22
N ALA A 210 3.41 24.42 -6.64
CA ALA A 210 2.13 24.76 -7.22
C ALA A 210 2.36 25.64 -8.46
N SER A 211 1.95 25.15 -9.62
CA SER A 211 2.17 25.88 -10.87
C SER A 211 1.43 27.23 -10.93
N GLU A 212 0.47 27.45 -10.05
CA GLU A 212 -0.29 28.70 -9.91
C GLU A 212 0.49 29.78 -9.19
N ASP A 213 1.44 29.40 -8.32
CA ASP A 213 2.28 30.31 -7.56
C ASP A 213 3.43 30.88 -8.41
N ILE A 214 3.66 30.31 -9.59
CA ILE A 214 4.68 30.77 -10.53
C ILE A 214 4.10 31.85 -11.42
N ILE A 215 4.29 33.11 -11.05
CA ILE A 215 3.77 34.28 -11.75
C ILE A 215 4.89 35.00 -12.54
N SER A 216 6.08 35.10 -11.94
CA SER A 216 7.23 35.81 -12.50
C SER A 216 8.42 34.85 -12.78
N ASP A 217 9.44 35.36 -13.46
CA ASP A 217 10.66 34.60 -13.69
C ASP A 217 11.52 34.50 -12.41
N GLU A 218 11.38 35.48 -11.49
CA GLU A 218 11.96 35.45 -10.17
C GLU A 218 11.38 34.29 -9.33
N ASP A 219 10.07 34.03 -9.43
CA ASP A 219 9.43 32.91 -8.74
C ASP A 219 10.02 31.59 -9.21
N VAL A 220 10.13 31.41 -10.54
CA VAL A 220 10.73 30.21 -11.12
C VAL A 220 12.15 30.00 -10.61
N LYS A 221 12.98 31.03 -10.66
CA LYS A 221 14.36 30.98 -10.18
C LYS A 221 14.43 30.61 -8.70
N MET A 222 13.58 31.20 -7.87
CA MET A 222 13.52 30.90 -6.45
C MET A 222 13.17 29.44 -6.17
N HIS A 223 12.29 28.86 -6.98
CA HIS A 223 11.84 27.49 -6.78
C HIS A 223 12.76 26.43 -7.40
N LEU A 224 13.53 26.75 -8.45
CA LEU A 224 14.33 25.78 -9.21
C LEU A 224 15.85 25.92 -9.03
N ASN A 225 16.35 26.87 -8.25
CA ASN A 225 17.77 27.10 -8.08
C ASN A 225 18.53 25.98 -7.32
N ASP A 226 17.82 25.13 -6.61
CA ASP A 226 18.36 24.11 -5.70
C ASP A 226 17.85 22.69 -6.04
N VAL A 227 17.40 22.46 -7.29
CA VAL A 227 16.90 21.17 -7.73
C VAL A 227 17.82 20.52 -8.77
N ASP A 228 17.89 19.19 -8.73
CA ASP A 228 18.68 18.39 -9.68
C ASP A 228 17.89 18.01 -10.94
N GLY A 229 16.58 18.20 -10.90
CA GLY A 229 15.71 17.93 -12.05
C GLY A 229 14.29 18.40 -11.79
N VAL A 230 13.45 18.45 -12.84
CA VAL A 230 12.07 18.87 -12.75
C VAL A 230 11.13 17.96 -13.54
N VAL A 231 9.99 17.66 -12.94
CA VAL A 231 8.88 16.97 -13.62
C VAL A 231 7.68 17.91 -13.65
N VAL A 232 7.14 18.12 -14.85
CA VAL A 232 5.90 18.85 -15.08
C VAL A 232 4.82 17.87 -15.51
N PRO A 233 4.02 17.35 -14.57
CA PRO A 233 3.01 16.33 -14.88
C PRO A 233 1.87 16.92 -15.69
N GLY A 234 1.11 16.03 -16.36
CA GLY A 234 -0.11 16.38 -17.07
C GLY A 234 -1.16 17.05 -16.16
N GLY A 235 -2.18 17.62 -16.78
CA GLY A 235 -3.31 18.22 -16.06
C GLY A 235 -4.29 18.87 -17.02
N PHE A 236 -5.56 18.86 -16.70
CA PHE A 236 -6.63 19.41 -17.52
C PHE A 236 -6.94 20.86 -17.18
N GLY A 237 -7.51 21.58 -18.15
CA GLY A 237 -7.94 22.97 -18.00
C GLY A 237 -6.79 24.00 -17.99
N VAL A 238 -7.13 25.27 -18.01
CA VAL A 238 -6.20 26.38 -18.22
C VAL A 238 -5.46 26.84 -16.97
N ARG A 239 -5.92 26.44 -15.79
CA ARG A 239 -5.33 26.86 -14.49
C ARG A 239 -3.86 26.40 -14.40
N GLY A 240 -2.95 27.30 -14.03
CA GLY A 240 -1.53 27.04 -13.83
C GLY A 240 -0.73 26.69 -15.09
N ILE A 241 -1.27 26.87 -16.32
CA ILE A 241 -0.53 26.58 -17.55
C ILE A 241 0.65 27.53 -17.69
N GLU A 242 0.46 28.83 -17.48
CA GLU A 242 1.51 29.83 -17.62
C GLU A 242 2.71 29.53 -16.69
N GLY A 243 2.43 29.17 -15.44
CA GLY A 243 3.48 28.77 -14.52
C GLY A 243 4.25 27.53 -14.98
N LYS A 244 3.55 26.52 -15.53
CA LYS A 244 4.21 25.34 -16.11
C LYS A 244 5.09 25.69 -17.29
N LEU A 245 4.64 26.58 -18.19
CA LEU A 245 5.43 27.05 -19.33
C LEU A 245 6.71 27.74 -18.88
N LYS A 246 6.61 28.59 -17.86
CA LYS A 246 7.77 29.28 -17.27
C LYS A 246 8.76 28.27 -16.66
N VAL A 247 8.29 27.28 -15.93
CA VAL A 247 9.12 26.20 -15.37
C VAL A 247 9.86 25.46 -16.47
N VAL A 248 9.16 25.05 -17.55
CA VAL A 248 9.76 24.33 -18.69
C VAL A 248 10.79 25.20 -19.40
N GLN A 249 10.49 26.48 -19.63
CA GLN A 249 11.40 27.43 -20.25
C GLN A 249 12.67 27.57 -19.43
N TYR A 250 12.55 27.86 -18.14
CA TYR A 250 13.69 28.04 -17.24
C TYR A 250 14.56 26.79 -17.15
N ALA A 251 13.95 25.61 -17.00
CA ALA A 251 14.67 24.35 -16.94
C ALA A 251 15.50 24.12 -18.22
N ARG A 252 14.92 24.35 -19.40
CA ARG A 252 15.61 24.25 -20.67
C ARG A 252 16.79 25.24 -20.81
N GLU A 253 16.58 26.50 -20.41
CA GLU A 253 17.59 27.55 -20.51
C GLU A 253 18.76 27.36 -19.52
N ASN A 254 18.51 26.68 -18.40
CA ASN A 254 19.51 26.43 -17.35
C ASN A 254 20.02 24.97 -17.35
N ASN A 255 19.69 24.17 -18.35
CA ASN A 255 20.09 22.77 -18.49
C ASN A 255 19.69 21.91 -17.26
N ILE A 256 18.53 22.18 -16.65
CA ILE A 256 17.95 21.36 -15.61
C ILE A 256 17.16 20.23 -16.29
N PRO A 257 17.48 18.93 -16.04
CA PRO A 257 16.78 17.80 -16.65
C PRO A 257 15.30 17.78 -16.34
#